data_22571569100a27030e520ed7f487c7ac
#
_entry.id   22571569100a27030e520ed7f487c7ac
#
_cell.length_a   1.000
_cell.length_b   1.000
_cell.length_c   1.000
_cell.angle_alpha   90.00
_cell.angle_beta   90.00
_cell.angle_gamma   90.00
#
_symmetry.space_group_name_H-M   'P 1'
#
loop_
_entity.id
_entity.type
_entity.pdbx_description
1 polymer ?
#
loop_
_entity_poly.entity_id
_entity_poly.type
_entity_poly.pdbx_seq_one_letter_code
_entity_poly.pdbx_strand_id
1 'polypeptide(L)'
;MKAKTLLVMLAALVSSPAAAEDFYKDKVVSIVTSTGAGGSYDSMARLFSRHMGRFIPGRPGFVVRNMPGGGNVIATNYMYGVSAKDGLTIATVHNAMPLNQVLGGAGIAYESDKFHWLGSTGPDNSVILVRADAPIRTIQDAMRSEVNLGSTGAGSGLTLLPLAMNRVLGTKFKIIMGYKSSEELNLALDRGEVQARSFGYSSIVSQHPDWLKTRKVRFLAQIGSKRLHDLPDVPLITELATTDEERGILKLISSPPGLGQPYLAPPGTPPDRLAILRRAFEETMKDPAFLKDAAALNLDVDPISAEEITQMILDIIHTAPDIAAKTRVLLNEGGGFSK
;
A
#
# COMPACT_ATOMS: atom_id res chain seq x y z
N MET A 1 -10.53 -17.46 68.80
CA MET A 1 -10.91 -17.41 67.39
C MET A 1 -9.70 -16.91 66.62
N LYS A 2 -9.01 -17.78 65.87
CA LYS A 2 -7.80 -17.44 65.12
C LYS A 2 -8.17 -17.34 63.63
N ALA A 3 -8.14 -16.12 63.07
CA ALA A 3 -8.35 -15.88 61.64
C ALA A 3 -7.09 -16.34 60.84
N LYS A 4 -7.27 -17.27 59.92
CA LYS A 4 -6.23 -17.66 58.96
C LYS A 4 -6.36 -16.80 57.71
N THR A 5 -5.41 -15.89 57.53
CA THR A 5 -5.28 -15.10 56.31
C THR A 5 -4.72 -15.99 55.20
N LEU A 6 -5.52 -16.24 54.16
CA LEU A 6 -5.15 -17.01 52.98
C LEU A 6 -4.47 -16.04 51.98
N LEU A 7 -3.16 -16.15 51.81
CA LEU A 7 -2.37 -15.37 50.85
C LEU A 7 -2.47 -16.07 49.49
N VAL A 8 -3.27 -15.53 48.55
CA VAL A 8 -3.31 -16.00 47.14
C VAL A 8 -2.17 -15.35 46.42
N MET A 9 -1.12 -16.14 46.13
CA MET A 9 -0.03 -15.75 45.22
C MET A 9 -0.55 -15.80 43.79
N LEU A 10 -0.74 -14.65 43.17
CA LEU A 10 -1.01 -14.51 41.76
C LEU A 10 0.34 -14.68 41.01
N ALA A 11 0.61 -15.88 40.50
CA ALA A 11 1.77 -16.13 39.66
C ALA A 11 1.55 -15.47 38.29
N ALA A 12 2.14 -14.30 38.08
CA ALA A 12 2.27 -13.71 36.77
C ALA A 12 3.16 -14.64 35.91
N LEU A 13 2.57 -15.30 34.92
CA LEU A 13 3.29 -16.02 33.87
C LEU A 13 4.07 -15.00 33.03
N VAL A 14 5.28 -14.68 33.46
CA VAL A 14 6.27 -13.98 32.64
C VAL A 14 6.79 -15.02 31.66
N SER A 15 6.28 -14.96 30.41
CA SER A 15 6.82 -15.76 29.32
C SER A 15 8.32 -15.41 29.17
N SER A 16 9.21 -16.35 29.48
CA SER A 16 10.65 -16.15 29.35
C SER A 16 11.03 -15.95 27.87
N PRO A 17 11.90 -14.98 27.55
CA PRO A 17 12.40 -14.79 26.19
C PRO A 17 13.08 -16.04 25.61
N ALA A 18 13.63 -16.91 26.43
CA ALA A 18 14.25 -18.19 26.01
C ALA A 18 13.28 -19.16 25.30
N ALA A 19 12.00 -19.20 25.67
CA ALA A 19 11.02 -20.07 25.02
C ALA A 19 10.64 -19.61 23.58
N ALA A 20 10.79 -18.32 23.30
CA ALA A 20 10.57 -17.77 21.97
C ALA A 20 11.77 -17.94 21.04
N GLU A 21 12.99 -18.03 21.58
CA GLU A 21 14.23 -18.30 20.81
C GLU A 21 14.23 -19.70 20.21
N ASP A 22 13.73 -20.71 20.92
CA ASP A 22 13.64 -22.09 20.43
C ASP A 22 12.50 -22.30 19.41
N PHE A 23 11.49 -21.43 19.42
CA PHE A 23 10.30 -21.63 18.58
C PHE A 23 10.61 -21.61 17.08
N TYR A 24 11.44 -20.69 16.61
CA TYR A 24 11.74 -20.53 15.18
C TYR A 24 12.85 -21.44 14.65
N LYS A 25 13.57 -22.14 15.54
CA LYS A 25 14.63 -23.05 15.14
C LYS A 25 14.08 -24.17 14.25
N ASP A 26 14.75 -24.43 13.15
CA ASP A 26 14.38 -25.44 12.14
C ASP A 26 12.96 -25.26 11.55
N LYS A 27 12.38 -24.04 11.65
CA LYS A 27 11.08 -23.72 11.07
C LYS A 27 11.22 -22.94 9.76
N VAL A 28 10.11 -22.87 9.04
CA VAL A 28 9.97 -22.06 7.83
C VAL A 28 8.83 -21.07 8.03
N VAL A 29 9.12 -19.78 7.85
CA VAL A 29 8.13 -18.71 7.85
C VAL A 29 7.60 -18.52 6.43
N SER A 30 6.29 -18.49 6.28
CA SER A 30 5.62 -18.23 5.00
C SER A 30 5.29 -16.73 4.87
N ILE A 31 5.70 -16.10 3.76
CA ILE A 31 5.24 -14.78 3.37
C ILE A 31 4.18 -14.96 2.29
N VAL A 32 2.92 -14.68 2.62
CA VAL A 32 1.82 -14.64 1.65
C VAL A 32 1.82 -13.28 0.98
N THR A 33 1.84 -13.24 -0.36
CA THR A 33 1.61 -12.01 -1.11
C THR A 33 0.28 -12.06 -1.83
N SER A 34 -0.50 -10.97 -1.78
CA SER A 34 -1.81 -10.89 -2.43
C SER A 34 -1.74 -10.71 -3.94
N THR A 35 -0.54 -10.58 -4.50
CA THR A 35 -0.32 -10.35 -5.93
C THR A 35 0.28 -11.55 -6.61
N GLY A 36 0.22 -11.57 -7.95
CA GLY A 36 0.90 -12.57 -8.77
C GLY A 36 2.43 -12.45 -8.72
N ALA A 37 3.12 -13.48 -9.20
CA ALA A 37 4.58 -13.50 -9.28
C ALA A 37 5.10 -12.43 -10.27
N GLY A 38 6.28 -11.86 -9.98
CA GLY A 38 7.00 -10.93 -10.84
C GLY A 38 6.64 -9.45 -10.64
N GLY A 39 5.61 -9.12 -9.86
CA GLY A 39 5.28 -7.73 -9.51
C GLY A 39 6.14 -7.20 -8.36
N SER A 40 6.01 -5.88 -8.06
CA SER A 40 6.80 -5.22 -7.01
C SER A 40 6.59 -5.85 -5.62
N TYR A 41 5.37 -6.23 -5.27
CA TYR A 41 5.06 -6.93 -4.01
C TYR A 41 5.76 -8.30 -3.92
N ASP A 42 5.75 -9.07 -5.01
CA ASP A 42 6.42 -10.37 -5.06
C ASP A 42 7.94 -10.21 -4.99
N SER A 43 8.50 -9.26 -5.73
CA SER A 43 9.94 -8.96 -5.73
C SER A 43 10.42 -8.54 -4.36
N MET A 44 9.69 -7.65 -3.68
CA MET A 44 10.00 -7.21 -2.32
C MET A 44 9.84 -8.36 -1.30
N ALA A 45 8.78 -9.18 -1.39
CA ALA A 45 8.60 -10.33 -0.51
C ALA A 45 9.74 -11.35 -0.66
N ARG A 46 10.22 -11.59 -1.88
CA ARG A 46 11.38 -12.46 -2.14
C ARG A 46 12.68 -11.85 -1.63
N LEU A 47 12.84 -10.54 -1.74
CA LEU A 47 13.97 -9.86 -1.14
C LEU A 47 13.94 -10.02 0.39
N PHE A 48 12.80 -9.76 1.04
CA PHE A 48 12.61 -9.99 2.47
C PHE A 48 12.92 -11.43 2.88
N SER A 49 12.47 -12.41 2.12
CA SER A 49 12.68 -13.83 2.42
C SER A 49 14.15 -14.24 2.48
N ARG A 50 15.03 -13.52 1.80
CA ARG A 50 16.49 -13.77 1.84
C ARG A 50 17.19 -13.12 3.02
N HIS A 51 16.60 -12.07 3.60
CA HIS A 51 17.28 -11.26 4.59
C HIS A 51 16.68 -11.36 6.01
N MET A 52 15.36 -11.39 6.14
CA MET A 52 14.67 -11.25 7.43
C MET A 52 14.99 -12.38 8.43
N GLY A 53 15.23 -13.61 7.95
CA GLY A 53 15.53 -14.75 8.82
C GLY A 53 16.76 -14.56 9.71
N ARG A 54 17.71 -13.72 9.30
CA ARG A 54 18.93 -13.42 10.09
C ARG A 54 18.64 -12.70 11.41
N PHE A 55 17.53 -11.96 11.46
CA PHE A 55 17.12 -11.13 12.60
C PHE A 55 16.10 -11.84 13.50
N ILE A 56 15.73 -13.07 13.17
CA ILE A 56 14.85 -13.91 13.99
C ILE A 56 15.69 -14.94 14.75
N PRO A 57 15.52 -15.07 16.08
CA PRO A 57 16.15 -16.14 16.86
C PRO A 57 15.87 -17.50 16.22
N GLY A 58 16.86 -18.39 16.18
CA GLY A 58 16.74 -19.69 15.50
C GLY A 58 16.90 -19.64 13.98
N ARG A 59 17.00 -18.44 13.38
CA ARG A 59 17.24 -18.19 11.94
C ARG A 59 16.40 -19.07 11.01
N PRO A 60 15.06 -18.97 11.06
CA PRO A 60 14.16 -19.78 10.24
C PRO A 60 14.39 -19.53 8.75
N GLY A 61 14.10 -20.55 7.94
CA GLY A 61 13.96 -20.37 6.51
C GLY A 61 12.69 -19.56 6.16
N PHE A 62 12.66 -19.02 4.95
CA PHE A 62 11.48 -18.29 4.45
C PHE A 62 11.03 -18.83 3.11
N VAL A 63 9.72 -18.82 2.87
CA VAL A 63 9.11 -19.14 1.57
C VAL A 63 8.06 -18.11 1.21
N VAL A 64 8.04 -17.70 -0.07
CA VAL A 64 7.03 -16.76 -0.60
C VAL A 64 5.94 -17.55 -1.31
N ARG A 65 4.68 -17.25 -1.00
CA ARG A 65 3.48 -17.86 -1.58
C ARG A 65 2.61 -16.79 -2.18
N ASN A 66 2.45 -16.81 -3.50
CA ASN A 66 1.53 -15.90 -4.19
C ASN A 66 0.09 -16.42 -4.10
N MET A 67 -0.83 -15.56 -3.69
CA MET A 67 -2.26 -15.84 -3.56
C MET A 67 -3.07 -14.71 -4.20
N PRO A 68 -2.99 -14.55 -5.53
CA PRO A 68 -3.72 -13.50 -6.24
C PRO A 68 -5.20 -13.83 -6.34
N GLY A 69 -6.01 -12.81 -6.65
CA GLY A 69 -7.43 -12.97 -6.99
C GLY A 69 -8.36 -12.11 -6.16
N GLY A 70 -9.60 -11.96 -6.67
CA GLY A 70 -10.63 -11.15 -6.03
C GLY A 70 -10.22 -9.69 -5.76
N GLY A 71 -9.40 -9.07 -6.62
CA GLY A 71 -8.87 -7.74 -6.35
C GLY A 71 -7.98 -7.69 -5.09
N ASN A 72 -7.20 -8.75 -4.83
CA ASN A 72 -6.36 -8.97 -3.65
C ASN A 72 -7.12 -9.37 -2.35
N VAL A 73 -8.45 -9.50 -2.39
CA VAL A 73 -9.29 -9.83 -1.24
C VAL A 73 -9.05 -11.28 -0.76
N ILE A 74 -8.75 -12.21 -1.68
CA ILE A 74 -8.58 -13.65 -1.33
C ILE A 74 -7.46 -13.83 -0.31
N ALA A 75 -6.27 -13.30 -0.55
CA ALA A 75 -5.15 -13.41 0.38
C ALA A 75 -5.42 -12.72 1.73
N THR A 76 -6.08 -11.56 1.69
CA THR A 76 -6.39 -10.78 2.90
C THR A 76 -7.41 -11.52 3.77
N ASN A 77 -8.48 -12.09 3.17
CA ASN A 77 -9.42 -12.94 3.88
C ASN A 77 -8.76 -14.21 4.44
N TYR A 78 -7.87 -14.85 3.66
CA TYR A 78 -7.11 -16.01 4.12
C TYR A 78 -6.29 -15.67 5.37
N MET A 79 -5.57 -14.55 5.37
CA MET A 79 -4.77 -14.11 6.51
C MET A 79 -5.63 -13.80 7.74
N TYR A 80 -6.85 -13.29 7.53
CA TYR A 80 -7.76 -12.93 8.63
C TYR A 80 -8.38 -14.16 9.30
N GLY A 81 -8.91 -15.08 8.49
CA GLY A 81 -9.79 -16.15 8.99
C GLY A 81 -9.21 -17.56 8.96
N VAL A 82 -8.22 -17.82 8.12
CA VAL A 82 -7.79 -19.20 7.79
C VAL A 82 -6.34 -19.49 8.17
N SER A 83 -5.43 -18.51 7.99
CA SER A 83 -4.01 -18.72 8.24
C SER A 83 -3.71 -19.12 9.69
N ALA A 84 -2.66 -19.92 9.89
CA ALA A 84 -2.18 -20.23 11.24
C ALA A 84 -1.78 -18.95 11.97
N LYS A 85 -2.16 -18.87 13.25
CA LYS A 85 -1.93 -17.71 14.13
C LYS A 85 -0.71 -17.92 15.05
N ASP A 86 0.23 -18.73 14.63
CA ASP A 86 1.36 -19.21 15.42
C ASP A 86 2.66 -18.38 15.20
N GLY A 87 2.61 -17.35 14.36
CA GLY A 87 3.79 -16.54 14.03
C GLY A 87 4.65 -17.10 12.89
N LEU A 88 4.29 -18.24 12.27
CA LEU A 88 4.98 -18.80 11.10
C LEU A 88 4.37 -18.35 9.75
N THR A 89 3.33 -17.51 9.79
CA THR A 89 2.75 -16.94 8.58
C THR A 89 2.61 -15.43 8.75
N ILE A 90 3.22 -14.69 7.83
CA ILE A 90 3.05 -13.24 7.66
C ILE A 90 2.59 -12.96 6.23
N ALA A 91 2.16 -11.76 5.95
CA ALA A 91 1.78 -11.39 4.59
C ALA A 91 2.19 -9.98 4.23
N THR A 92 2.35 -9.75 2.94
CA THR A 92 2.24 -8.42 2.34
C THR A 92 0.99 -8.37 1.48
N VAL A 93 0.03 -7.54 1.89
CA VAL A 93 -1.25 -7.37 1.19
C VAL A 93 -1.26 -6.04 0.46
N HIS A 94 -2.07 -5.96 -0.59
CA HIS A 94 -2.19 -4.73 -1.35
C HIS A 94 -2.67 -3.57 -0.47
N ASN A 95 -2.04 -2.42 -0.61
CA ASN A 95 -2.29 -1.23 0.23
C ASN A 95 -3.73 -0.68 0.14
N ALA A 96 -4.48 -1.00 -0.91
CA ALA A 96 -5.88 -0.60 -1.04
C ALA A 96 -6.84 -1.39 -0.13
N MET A 97 -6.39 -2.41 0.61
CA MET A 97 -7.30 -3.25 1.39
C MET A 97 -8.07 -2.49 2.48
N PRO A 98 -7.47 -1.58 3.28
CA PRO A 98 -8.22 -0.78 4.24
C PRO A 98 -9.26 0.13 3.56
N LEU A 99 -8.90 0.78 2.45
CA LEU A 99 -9.82 1.60 1.67
C LEU A 99 -11.00 0.77 1.12
N ASN A 100 -10.72 -0.41 0.56
CA ASN A 100 -11.75 -1.31 0.04
C ASN A 100 -12.75 -1.71 1.13
N GLN A 101 -12.30 -1.95 2.36
CA GLN A 101 -13.17 -2.23 3.50
C GLN A 101 -14.10 -1.06 3.80
N VAL A 102 -13.59 0.16 3.90
CA VAL A 102 -14.37 1.37 4.16
C VAL A 102 -15.39 1.63 3.06
N LEU A 103 -15.03 1.38 1.82
CA LEU A 103 -15.91 1.56 0.67
C LEU A 103 -16.90 0.41 0.46
N GLY A 104 -16.85 -0.65 1.27
CA GLY A 104 -17.76 -1.79 1.18
C GLY A 104 -17.52 -2.66 -0.05
N GLY A 105 -16.26 -2.92 -0.38
CA GLY A 105 -15.88 -3.77 -1.51
C GLY A 105 -16.45 -5.19 -1.40
N ALA A 106 -16.71 -5.82 -2.55
CA ALA A 106 -17.32 -7.15 -2.59
C ALA A 106 -16.40 -8.24 -2.00
N GLY A 107 -16.99 -9.20 -1.29
CA GLY A 107 -16.31 -10.39 -0.78
C GLY A 107 -15.37 -10.14 0.40
N ILE A 108 -15.38 -8.97 1.01
CA ILE A 108 -14.54 -8.63 2.15
C ILE A 108 -15.05 -9.35 3.40
N ALA A 109 -14.17 -10.15 4.03
CA ALA A 109 -14.42 -10.85 5.28
C ALA A 109 -13.29 -10.62 6.31
N TYR A 110 -12.53 -9.53 6.17
CA TYR A 110 -11.48 -9.10 7.09
C TYR A 110 -11.81 -7.75 7.72
N GLU A 111 -11.16 -7.47 8.84
CA GLU A 111 -11.13 -6.18 9.51
C GLU A 111 -9.67 -5.72 9.59
N SER A 112 -9.34 -4.62 8.89
CA SER A 112 -7.95 -4.16 8.74
C SER A 112 -7.33 -3.69 10.05
N ASP A 113 -8.14 -3.19 10.99
CA ASP A 113 -7.74 -2.78 12.34
C ASP A 113 -7.43 -3.95 13.29
N LYS A 114 -7.82 -5.17 12.93
CA LYS A 114 -7.55 -6.38 13.73
C LYS A 114 -6.26 -7.09 13.36
N PHE A 115 -5.67 -6.78 12.21
CA PHE A 115 -4.36 -7.32 11.87
C PHE A 115 -3.26 -6.77 12.77
N HIS A 116 -2.23 -7.54 12.94
CA HIS A 116 -1.00 -7.08 13.58
C HIS A 116 -0.02 -6.58 12.52
N TRP A 117 0.00 -5.28 12.30
CA TRP A 117 0.89 -4.67 11.33
C TRP A 117 2.33 -4.70 11.83
N LEU A 118 3.26 -5.06 10.94
CA LEU A 118 4.70 -5.18 11.23
C LEU A 118 5.47 -3.93 10.77
N GLY A 119 4.95 -3.21 9.79
CA GLY A 119 5.53 -2.05 9.17
C GLY A 119 5.23 -2.03 7.67
N SER A 120 5.83 -1.09 6.95
CA SER A 120 5.79 -1.00 5.49
C SER A 120 7.16 -0.66 4.94
N THR A 121 7.41 -1.03 3.67
CA THR A 121 8.68 -0.71 2.99
C THR A 121 8.82 0.76 2.60
N GLY A 122 7.73 1.52 2.68
CA GLY A 122 7.70 2.96 2.41
C GLY A 122 6.56 3.37 1.48
N PRO A 123 6.21 4.67 1.48
CA PRO A 123 5.16 5.19 0.61
C PRO A 123 5.60 5.10 -0.86
N ASP A 124 4.63 4.83 -1.74
CA ASP A 124 4.83 4.87 -3.19
C ASP A 124 3.76 5.79 -3.80
N ASN A 125 4.02 7.08 -3.79
CA ASN A 125 3.10 8.04 -4.34
C ASN A 125 2.80 7.74 -5.81
N SER A 126 1.52 7.78 -6.17
CA SER A 126 1.13 7.92 -7.56
C SER A 126 1.23 9.37 -8.00
N VAL A 127 1.45 9.59 -9.28
CA VAL A 127 1.50 10.91 -9.89
C VAL A 127 0.57 10.99 -11.09
N ILE A 128 0.01 12.16 -11.35
CA ILE A 128 -0.56 12.49 -12.64
C ILE A 128 0.54 13.14 -13.46
N LEU A 129 0.91 12.49 -14.54
CA LEU A 129 1.90 13.02 -15.47
C LEU A 129 1.27 13.32 -16.85
N VAL A 130 1.87 14.24 -17.56
CA VAL A 130 1.50 14.66 -18.90
C VAL A 130 2.74 14.75 -19.78
N ARG A 131 2.60 14.50 -21.07
CA ARG A 131 3.67 14.73 -22.06
C ARG A 131 4.14 16.18 -22.00
N ALA A 132 5.45 16.40 -22.09
CA ALA A 132 6.03 17.74 -22.00
C ALA A 132 5.62 18.67 -23.17
N ASP A 133 5.27 18.10 -24.33
CA ASP A 133 4.79 18.81 -25.52
C ASP A 133 3.29 19.14 -25.49
N ALA A 134 2.53 18.56 -24.53
CA ALA A 134 1.12 18.91 -24.34
C ALA A 134 0.96 20.34 -23.81
N PRO A 135 -0.12 21.07 -24.22
CA PRO A 135 -0.36 22.45 -23.79
C PRO A 135 -0.82 22.57 -22.32
N ILE A 136 -0.60 21.54 -21.51
CA ILE A 136 -0.97 21.45 -20.10
C ILE A 136 0.31 21.51 -19.27
N ARG A 137 0.44 22.52 -18.44
CA ARG A 137 1.64 22.76 -17.62
C ARG A 137 1.43 22.55 -16.13
N THR A 138 0.20 22.77 -15.67
CA THR A 138 -0.20 22.69 -14.27
C THR A 138 -1.49 21.92 -14.12
N ILE A 139 -1.82 21.49 -12.91
CA ILE A 139 -3.11 20.86 -12.63
C ILE A 139 -4.27 21.83 -12.89
N GLN A 140 -4.06 23.14 -12.70
CA GLN A 140 -5.06 24.17 -13.00
C GLN A 140 -5.38 24.25 -14.49
N ASP A 141 -4.42 23.96 -15.38
CA ASP A 141 -4.69 23.86 -16.81
C ASP A 141 -5.61 22.68 -17.12
N ALA A 142 -5.43 21.54 -16.43
CA ALA A 142 -6.31 20.38 -16.53
C ALA A 142 -7.72 20.62 -15.96
N MET A 143 -7.90 21.62 -15.10
CA MET A 143 -9.25 22.09 -14.67
C MET A 143 -9.93 22.96 -15.74
N ARG A 144 -9.18 23.59 -16.60
CA ARG A 144 -9.71 24.51 -17.64
C ARG A 144 -9.91 23.82 -18.98
N SER A 145 -9.02 22.91 -19.33
CA SER A 145 -8.97 22.28 -20.65
C SER A 145 -9.07 20.75 -20.56
N GLU A 146 -9.71 20.13 -21.56
CA GLU A 146 -9.77 18.68 -21.68
C GLU A 146 -8.38 18.07 -21.91
N VAL A 147 -8.09 16.97 -21.20
CA VAL A 147 -6.83 16.24 -21.28
C VAL A 147 -7.11 14.76 -21.49
N ASN A 148 -6.69 14.20 -22.63
CA ASN A 148 -6.82 12.78 -22.92
C ASN A 148 -5.89 11.99 -21.99
N LEU A 149 -6.47 11.27 -21.01
CA LEU A 149 -5.76 10.49 -20.01
C LEU A 149 -5.99 9.01 -20.25
N GLY A 150 -4.91 8.26 -20.49
CA GLY A 150 -4.99 6.82 -20.73
C GLY A 150 -5.16 6.01 -19.44
N SER A 151 -5.98 4.93 -19.52
CA SER A 151 -6.22 4.00 -18.43
C SER A 151 -6.49 2.57 -18.91
N THR A 152 -6.37 1.61 -17.99
CA THR A 152 -6.55 0.19 -18.30
C THR A 152 -8.01 -0.25 -18.26
N GLY A 153 -8.74 0.08 -17.20
CA GLY A 153 -10.13 -0.35 -17.05
C GLY A 153 -10.86 0.35 -15.90
N ALA A 154 -12.18 0.21 -15.86
CA ALA A 154 -13.05 0.98 -14.97
C ALA A 154 -12.72 0.84 -13.47
N GLY A 155 -12.39 -0.38 -13.01
CA GLY A 155 -12.02 -0.65 -11.61
C GLY A 155 -10.55 -0.42 -11.26
N SER A 156 -9.75 0.04 -12.22
CA SER A 156 -8.33 0.31 -11.99
C SER A 156 -8.13 1.62 -11.22
N GLY A 157 -7.14 1.66 -10.33
CA GLY A 157 -6.70 2.91 -9.70
C GLY A 157 -6.30 3.99 -10.71
N LEU A 158 -5.83 3.57 -11.89
CA LEU A 158 -5.50 4.47 -13.01
C LEU A 158 -6.73 5.18 -13.59
N THR A 159 -7.94 4.64 -13.38
CA THR A 159 -9.23 5.23 -13.74
C THR A 159 -9.84 5.97 -12.56
N LEU A 160 -9.87 5.33 -11.39
CA LEU A 160 -10.61 5.83 -10.23
C LEU A 160 -10.03 7.14 -9.68
N LEU A 161 -8.71 7.27 -9.66
CA LEU A 161 -8.05 8.49 -9.18
C LEU A 161 -8.33 9.71 -10.08
N PRO A 162 -8.09 9.68 -11.40
CA PRO A 162 -8.47 10.80 -12.28
C PRO A 162 -9.97 11.08 -12.28
N LEU A 163 -10.83 10.06 -12.19
CA LEU A 163 -12.26 10.23 -12.10
C LEU A 163 -12.66 11.00 -10.83
N ALA A 164 -12.08 10.63 -9.68
CA ALA A 164 -12.29 11.35 -8.43
C ALA A 164 -11.81 12.81 -8.53
N MET A 165 -10.65 13.04 -9.16
CA MET A 165 -10.16 14.40 -9.40
C MET A 165 -11.11 15.20 -10.29
N ASN A 166 -11.69 14.62 -11.33
CA ASN A 166 -12.68 15.29 -12.16
C ASN A 166 -13.91 15.74 -11.34
N ARG A 167 -14.37 14.89 -10.42
CA ARG A 167 -15.59 15.12 -9.65
C ARG A 167 -15.39 16.04 -8.46
N VAL A 168 -14.26 15.93 -7.81
CA VAL A 168 -13.95 16.69 -6.58
C VAL A 168 -13.26 18.01 -6.89
N LEU A 169 -12.29 17.98 -7.81
CA LEU A 169 -11.46 19.16 -8.13
C LEU A 169 -11.86 19.86 -9.44
N GLY A 170 -12.82 19.32 -10.17
CA GLY A 170 -13.25 19.89 -11.45
C GLY A 170 -12.20 19.75 -12.56
N THR A 171 -11.28 18.80 -12.48
CA THR A 171 -10.37 18.49 -13.59
C THR A 171 -11.15 17.94 -14.78
N LYS A 172 -10.63 18.11 -15.99
CA LYS A 172 -11.29 17.70 -17.23
C LYS A 172 -10.51 16.56 -17.91
N PHE A 173 -10.14 15.53 -17.14
CA PHE A 173 -9.54 14.34 -17.71
C PHE A 173 -10.57 13.54 -18.50
N LYS A 174 -10.37 13.42 -19.82
CA LYS A 174 -11.10 12.48 -20.66
C LYS A 174 -10.40 11.13 -20.56
N ILE A 175 -10.99 10.23 -19.79
CA ILE A 175 -10.37 8.94 -19.47
C ILE A 175 -10.60 7.97 -20.63
N ILE A 176 -9.52 7.57 -21.30
CA ILE A 176 -9.52 6.64 -22.42
C ILE A 176 -9.09 5.27 -21.88
N MET A 177 -10.04 4.36 -21.75
CA MET A 177 -9.87 3.01 -21.23
C MET A 177 -9.60 2.01 -22.37
N GLY A 178 -9.12 0.81 -21.97
CA GLY A 178 -8.98 -0.32 -22.89
C GLY A 178 -7.53 -0.76 -23.13
N TYR A 179 -6.56 -0.06 -22.58
CA TYR A 179 -5.16 -0.51 -22.59
C TYR A 179 -5.01 -1.73 -21.68
N LYS A 180 -4.32 -2.77 -22.18
CA LYS A 180 -4.22 -4.07 -21.50
C LYS A 180 -3.22 -4.09 -20.36
N SER A 181 -2.21 -3.21 -20.41
CA SER A 181 -1.13 -3.13 -19.42
C SER A 181 -0.58 -1.71 -19.27
N SER A 182 0.24 -1.51 -18.23
CA SER A 182 0.97 -0.25 -18.03
C SER A 182 1.98 0.00 -19.14
N GLU A 183 2.58 -1.04 -19.69
CA GLU A 183 3.55 -0.95 -20.78
C GLU A 183 2.89 -0.47 -22.07
N GLU A 184 1.70 -0.99 -22.40
CA GLU A 184 0.91 -0.52 -23.54
C GLU A 184 0.52 0.96 -23.38
N LEU A 185 0.16 1.37 -22.16
CA LEU A 185 -0.11 2.76 -21.82
C LEU A 185 1.12 3.66 -21.97
N ASN A 186 2.30 3.17 -21.57
CA ASN A 186 3.56 3.91 -21.76
C ASN A 186 3.86 4.14 -23.23
N LEU A 187 3.66 3.11 -24.06
CA LEU A 187 3.83 3.21 -25.52
C LEU A 187 2.82 4.19 -26.13
N ALA A 188 1.55 4.16 -25.68
CA ALA A 188 0.52 5.10 -26.14
C ALA A 188 0.87 6.54 -25.76
N LEU A 189 1.39 6.77 -24.54
CA LEU A 189 1.90 8.08 -24.14
C LEU A 189 3.06 8.54 -25.01
N ASP A 190 4.05 7.66 -25.25
CA ASP A 190 5.21 7.97 -26.09
C ASP A 190 4.83 8.33 -27.52
N ARG A 191 3.82 7.65 -28.09
CA ARG A 191 3.30 7.90 -29.45
C ARG A 191 2.35 9.11 -29.53
N GLY A 192 1.92 9.66 -28.38
CA GLY A 192 0.99 10.78 -28.35
C GLY A 192 -0.48 10.40 -28.58
N GLU A 193 -0.82 9.11 -28.47
CA GLU A 193 -2.20 8.62 -28.52
C GLU A 193 -3.00 9.13 -27.32
N VAL A 194 -2.32 9.25 -26.18
CA VAL A 194 -2.83 9.93 -24.97
C VAL A 194 -1.85 11.01 -24.53
N GLN A 195 -2.38 12.04 -23.84
CA GLN A 195 -1.57 13.17 -23.36
C GLN A 195 -1.05 12.94 -21.94
N ALA A 196 -1.82 12.22 -21.13
CA ALA A 196 -1.57 12.03 -19.70
C ALA A 196 -1.85 10.60 -19.23
N ARG A 197 -1.35 10.27 -18.06
CA ARG A 197 -1.71 9.07 -17.30
C ARG A 197 -1.46 9.25 -15.81
N SER A 198 -2.08 8.39 -14.98
CA SER A 198 -1.65 8.16 -13.62
C SER A 198 -0.60 7.04 -13.58
N PHE A 199 0.43 7.16 -12.72
CA PHE A 199 1.48 6.16 -12.61
C PHE A 199 2.16 6.23 -11.23
N GLY A 200 2.66 5.09 -10.71
CA GLY A 200 3.50 5.07 -9.52
C GLY A 200 4.85 5.73 -9.80
N TYR A 201 5.30 6.62 -8.91
CA TYR A 201 6.55 7.34 -9.13
C TYR A 201 7.77 6.41 -9.12
N SER A 202 7.80 5.43 -8.21
CA SER A 202 8.86 4.41 -8.16
C SER A 202 9.00 3.65 -9.48
N SER A 203 7.87 3.35 -10.14
CA SER A 203 7.88 2.70 -11.44
C SER A 203 8.46 3.60 -12.54
N ILE A 204 8.26 4.92 -12.46
CA ILE A 204 8.88 5.85 -13.41
C ILE A 204 10.40 5.87 -13.21
N VAL A 205 10.84 5.99 -11.96
CA VAL A 205 12.28 6.00 -11.63
C VAL A 205 12.99 4.73 -12.10
N SER A 206 12.35 3.57 -11.89
CA SER A 206 12.97 2.27 -12.20
C SER A 206 12.88 1.87 -13.68
N GLN A 207 11.73 2.12 -14.32
CA GLN A 207 11.44 1.59 -15.66
C GLN A 207 11.62 2.64 -16.77
N HIS A 208 11.43 3.94 -16.45
CA HIS A 208 11.48 5.05 -17.39
C HIS A 208 12.40 6.21 -16.94
N PRO A 209 13.64 5.92 -16.49
CA PRO A 209 14.55 6.98 -16.03
C PRO A 209 14.89 8.00 -17.12
N ASP A 210 14.72 7.62 -18.38
CA ASP A 210 14.86 8.51 -19.54
C ASP A 210 13.82 9.63 -19.55
N TRP A 211 12.58 9.37 -19.12
CA TRP A 211 11.54 10.40 -19.04
C TRP A 211 11.92 11.54 -18.09
N LEU A 212 12.60 11.20 -16.98
CA LEU A 212 13.10 12.18 -16.01
C LEU A 212 14.32 12.95 -16.58
N LYS A 213 15.30 12.22 -17.12
CA LYS A 213 16.54 12.79 -17.64
C LYS A 213 16.31 13.72 -18.82
N THR A 214 15.40 13.36 -19.72
CA THR A 214 15.11 14.14 -20.94
C THR A 214 13.93 15.09 -20.76
N ARG A 215 13.32 15.14 -19.58
CA ARG A 215 12.11 15.93 -19.27
C ARG A 215 10.98 15.67 -20.28
N LYS A 216 10.79 14.41 -20.66
CA LYS A 216 9.80 13.97 -21.62
C LYS A 216 8.37 14.09 -21.09
N VAL A 217 8.23 14.05 -19.77
CA VAL A 217 6.98 14.22 -19.04
C VAL A 217 7.07 15.36 -18.04
N ARG A 218 5.90 15.87 -17.63
CA ARG A 218 5.71 16.85 -16.59
C ARG A 218 4.72 16.29 -15.57
N PHE A 219 4.99 16.51 -14.28
CA PHE A 219 4.12 16.08 -13.20
C PHE A 219 3.15 17.21 -12.84
N LEU A 220 1.85 16.88 -12.78
CA LEU A 220 0.79 17.86 -12.49
C LEU A 220 0.34 17.80 -11.04
N ALA A 221 0.28 16.61 -10.45
CA ALA A 221 -0.15 16.37 -9.08
C ALA A 221 0.43 15.06 -8.54
N GLN A 222 0.52 14.98 -7.22
CA GLN A 222 0.87 13.76 -6.49
C GLN A 222 -0.32 13.24 -5.70
N ILE A 223 -0.43 11.93 -5.61
CA ILE A 223 -1.42 11.20 -4.82
C ILE A 223 -0.66 10.41 -3.76
N GLY A 224 -0.80 10.80 -2.52
CA GLY A 224 -0.08 10.22 -1.37
C GLY A 224 -0.33 11.03 -0.11
N SER A 225 0.33 10.67 0.99
CA SER A 225 0.18 11.34 2.29
C SER A 225 1.10 12.55 2.46
N LYS A 226 2.26 12.55 1.79
CA LYS A 226 3.26 13.64 1.81
C LYS A 226 3.88 13.80 0.43
N ARG A 227 4.41 14.99 0.13
CA ARG A 227 5.12 15.23 -1.14
C ARG A 227 6.40 14.40 -1.21
N LEU A 228 6.69 13.89 -2.39
CA LEU A 228 7.98 13.26 -2.69
C LEU A 228 9.11 14.30 -2.60
N HIS A 229 10.24 13.87 -2.06
CA HIS A 229 11.44 14.70 -1.98
C HIS A 229 11.88 15.23 -3.36
N ASP A 230 11.77 14.38 -4.39
CA ASP A 230 12.18 14.70 -5.75
C ASP A 230 11.19 15.62 -6.50
N LEU A 231 9.99 15.80 -5.95
CA LEU A 231 8.91 16.60 -6.54
C LEU A 231 8.34 17.63 -5.56
N PRO A 232 9.17 18.47 -4.94
CA PRO A 232 8.72 19.38 -3.87
C PRO A 232 7.71 20.43 -4.37
N ASP A 233 7.78 20.82 -5.65
CA ASP A 233 6.93 21.84 -6.26
C ASP A 233 5.63 21.30 -6.83
N VAL A 234 5.48 19.97 -6.93
CA VAL A 234 4.25 19.33 -7.45
C VAL A 234 3.26 19.16 -6.30
N PRO A 235 2.03 19.71 -6.37
CA PRO A 235 1.10 19.67 -5.26
C PRO A 235 0.55 18.26 -5.02
N LEU A 236 0.23 17.94 -3.75
CA LEU A 236 -0.64 16.83 -3.41
C LEU A 236 -2.08 17.18 -3.84
N ILE A 237 -2.85 16.19 -4.30
CA ILE A 237 -4.27 16.44 -4.64
C ILE A 237 -5.07 16.93 -3.43
N THR A 238 -4.70 16.54 -2.21
CA THR A 238 -5.34 17.00 -0.97
C THR A 238 -5.11 18.49 -0.68
N GLU A 239 -4.05 19.09 -1.19
CA GLU A 239 -3.74 20.51 -1.06
C GLU A 239 -4.57 21.37 -2.01
N LEU A 240 -5.18 20.77 -3.02
CA LEU A 240 -6.04 21.43 -4.00
C LEU A 240 -7.49 21.54 -3.54
N ALA A 241 -7.86 20.88 -2.45
CA ALA A 241 -9.20 20.92 -1.88
C ALA A 241 -9.54 22.32 -1.36
N THR A 242 -10.75 22.77 -1.65
CA THR A 242 -11.28 24.07 -1.23
C THR A 242 -12.21 23.97 -0.02
N THR A 243 -12.78 22.79 0.21
CA THR A 243 -13.66 22.48 1.34
C THR A 243 -13.12 21.32 2.17
N ASP A 244 -13.59 21.20 3.41
CA ASP A 244 -13.21 20.07 4.29
C ASP A 244 -13.77 18.73 3.77
N GLU A 245 -14.92 18.75 3.12
CA GLU A 245 -15.50 17.59 2.45
C GLU A 245 -14.60 17.09 1.32
N GLU A 246 -14.21 17.97 0.40
CA GLU A 246 -13.28 17.64 -0.68
C GLU A 246 -11.97 17.09 -0.12
N ARG A 247 -11.42 17.75 0.91
CA ARG A 247 -10.19 17.31 1.57
C ARG A 247 -10.35 15.93 2.18
N GLY A 248 -11.47 15.63 2.83
CA GLY A 248 -11.79 14.32 3.41
C GLY A 248 -11.84 13.23 2.33
N ILE A 249 -12.54 13.46 1.23
CA ILE A 249 -12.66 12.54 0.11
C ILE A 249 -11.29 12.30 -0.53
N LEU A 250 -10.54 13.37 -0.83
CA LEU A 250 -9.22 13.27 -1.46
C LEU A 250 -8.20 12.58 -0.55
N LYS A 251 -8.26 12.84 0.77
CA LYS A 251 -7.43 12.13 1.76
C LYS A 251 -7.73 10.63 1.76
N LEU A 252 -9.00 10.26 1.74
CA LEU A 252 -9.41 8.85 1.74
C LEU A 252 -8.94 8.12 0.48
N ILE A 253 -9.15 8.67 -0.72
CA ILE A 253 -8.71 8.04 -1.97
C ILE A 253 -7.19 8.07 -2.18
N SER A 254 -6.46 8.98 -1.51
CA SER A 254 -5.00 9.07 -1.54
C SER A 254 -4.32 8.16 -0.52
N SER A 255 -5.08 7.48 0.34
CA SER A 255 -4.51 6.70 1.43
C SER A 255 -3.69 5.48 0.97
N PRO A 256 -4.08 4.71 -0.08
CA PRO A 256 -3.32 3.52 -0.47
C PRO A 256 -1.85 3.78 -0.82
N PRO A 257 -1.50 4.75 -1.67
CA PRO A 257 -0.10 5.04 -1.96
C PRO A 257 0.74 5.37 -0.71
N GLY A 258 0.15 6.07 0.26
CA GLY A 258 0.81 6.40 1.52
C GLY A 258 1.18 5.19 2.37
N LEU A 259 0.41 4.10 2.27
CA LEU A 259 0.68 2.86 3.00
C LEU A 259 1.84 2.04 2.39
N GLY A 260 2.21 2.30 1.14
CA GLY A 260 3.28 1.58 0.45
C GLY A 260 3.00 0.09 0.29
N GLN A 261 3.96 -0.75 0.71
CA GLN A 261 3.80 -2.20 0.73
C GLN A 261 3.79 -2.71 2.18
N PRO A 262 2.62 -2.75 2.83
CA PRO A 262 2.50 -3.09 4.23
C PRO A 262 2.66 -4.59 4.48
N TYR A 263 3.28 -4.93 5.63
CA TYR A 263 3.43 -6.29 6.13
C TYR A 263 2.61 -6.48 7.40
N LEU A 264 2.01 -7.65 7.52
CA LEU A 264 1.14 -7.99 8.65
C LEU A 264 1.30 -9.44 9.12
N ALA A 265 0.93 -9.69 10.36
CA ALA A 265 0.63 -11.00 10.89
C ALA A 265 -0.90 -11.13 11.17
N PRO A 266 -1.46 -12.37 11.15
CA PRO A 266 -2.89 -12.58 11.37
C PRO A 266 -3.33 -12.17 12.79
N PRO A 267 -4.62 -11.82 12.97
CA PRO A 267 -5.18 -11.58 14.30
C PRO A 267 -4.99 -12.78 15.22
N GLY A 268 -4.54 -12.54 16.46
CA GLY A 268 -4.31 -13.59 17.44
C GLY A 268 -2.93 -14.25 17.38
N THR A 269 -2.01 -13.71 16.59
CA THR A 269 -0.58 -14.08 16.71
C THR A 269 -0.08 -13.77 18.13
N PRO A 270 0.62 -14.70 18.80
CA PRO A 270 1.11 -14.51 20.16
C PRO A 270 2.00 -13.27 20.29
N PRO A 271 1.85 -12.48 21.38
CA PRO A 271 2.55 -11.21 21.54
C PRO A 271 4.08 -11.31 21.53
N ASP A 272 4.64 -12.39 22.08
CA ASP A 272 6.07 -12.67 22.07
C ASP A 272 6.61 -12.86 20.65
N ARG A 273 5.90 -13.62 19.82
CA ARG A 273 6.25 -13.85 18.42
C ARG A 273 6.05 -12.61 17.57
N LEU A 274 4.99 -11.84 17.86
CA LEU A 274 4.74 -10.57 17.19
C LEU A 274 5.87 -9.56 17.44
N ALA A 275 6.36 -9.48 18.69
CA ALA A 275 7.49 -8.62 19.04
C ALA A 275 8.77 -9.00 18.27
N ILE A 276 9.04 -10.31 18.13
CA ILE A 276 10.18 -10.83 17.34
C ILE A 276 10.02 -10.44 15.86
N LEU A 277 8.83 -10.64 15.28
CA LEU A 277 8.57 -10.34 13.87
C LEU A 277 8.70 -8.84 13.57
N ARG A 278 8.17 -7.96 14.44
CA ARG A 278 8.30 -6.50 14.29
C ARG A 278 9.76 -6.07 14.35
N ARG A 279 10.49 -6.52 15.37
CA ARG A 279 11.92 -6.25 15.48
C ARG A 279 12.69 -6.73 14.24
N ALA A 280 12.44 -7.96 13.79
CA ALA A 280 13.10 -8.51 12.62
C ALA A 280 12.78 -7.72 11.34
N PHE A 281 11.54 -7.22 11.21
CA PHE A 281 11.16 -6.32 10.13
C PHE A 281 12.00 -5.04 10.17
N GLU A 282 12.03 -4.35 11.32
CA GLU A 282 12.79 -3.09 11.49
C GLU A 282 14.29 -3.25 11.24
N GLU A 283 14.89 -4.33 11.77
CA GLU A 283 16.32 -4.61 11.55
C GLU A 283 16.61 -4.92 10.07
N THR A 284 15.69 -5.62 9.39
CA THR A 284 15.82 -5.88 7.95
C THR A 284 15.83 -4.57 7.16
N MET A 285 14.96 -3.63 7.51
CA MET A 285 14.86 -2.32 6.83
C MET A 285 16.12 -1.46 6.98
N LYS A 286 16.91 -1.69 8.03
CA LYS A 286 18.15 -0.96 8.31
C LYS A 286 19.40 -1.69 7.82
N ASP A 287 19.26 -2.94 7.39
CA ASP A 287 20.41 -3.80 7.03
C ASP A 287 21.05 -3.36 5.72
N PRO A 288 22.35 -3.00 5.72
CA PRO A 288 23.03 -2.54 4.50
C PRO A 288 23.03 -3.54 3.35
N ALA A 289 23.02 -4.85 3.65
CA ALA A 289 22.97 -5.87 2.60
C ALA A 289 21.57 -5.95 1.96
N PHE A 290 20.50 -5.81 2.76
CA PHE A 290 19.14 -5.69 2.24
C PHE A 290 18.98 -4.44 1.37
N LEU A 291 19.42 -3.28 1.85
CA LEU A 291 19.33 -2.00 1.13
C LEU A 291 20.12 -2.02 -0.18
N LYS A 292 21.30 -2.64 -0.19
CA LYS A 292 22.10 -2.84 -1.42
C LYS A 292 21.37 -3.69 -2.44
N ASP A 293 20.79 -4.82 -2.01
CA ASP A 293 20.06 -5.72 -2.90
C ASP A 293 18.75 -5.08 -3.39
N ALA A 294 18.07 -4.28 -2.53
CA ALA A 294 16.89 -3.50 -2.92
C ALA A 294 17.23 -2.50 -4.03
N ALA A 295 18.31 -1.73 -3.85
CA ALA A 295 18.79 -0.77 -4.85
C ALA A 295 19.15 -1.44 -6.18
N ALA A 296 19.77 -2.63 -6.15
CA ALA A 296 20.10 -3.41 -7.34
C ALA A 296 18.85 -3.89 -8.11
N LEU A 297 17.71 -4.02 -7.42
CA LEU A 297 16.40 -4.36 -7.99
C LEU A 297 15.55 -3.12 -8.31
N ASN A 298 16.07 -1.91 -8.13
CA ASN A 298 15.35 -0.63 -8.21
C ASN A 298 14.10 -0.61 -7.31
N LEU A 299 14.20 -1.21 -6.12
CA LEU A 299 13.16 -1.18 -5.10
C LEU A 299 13.53 -0.09 -4.09
N ASP A 300 12.66 0.89 -3.96
CA ASP A 300 12.83 1.98 -3.00
C ASP A 300 12.45 1.53 -1.58
N VAL A 301 13.17 2.02 -0.58
CA VAL A 301 13.01 1.66 0.83
C VAL A 301 13.04 2.92 1.69
N ASP A 302 11.87 3.35 2.16
CA ASP A 302 11.66 4.46 3.10
C ASP A 302 10.69 3.97 4.20
N PRO A 303 11.16 3.18 5.18
CA PRO A 303 10.30 2.34 6.01
C PRO A 303 9.35 3.13 6.90
N ILE A 304 8.12 2.63 7.02
CA ILE A 304 7.10 3.09 7.96
C ILE A 304 7.05 2.08 9.12
N SER A 305 7.10 2.58 10.36
CA SER A 305 7.07 1.73 11.55
C SER A 305 5.73 0.98 11.75
N ALA A 306 5.72 -0.03 12.61
CA ALA A 306 4.51 -0.78 12.96
C ALA A 306 3.44 0.13 13.61
N GLU A 307 3.87 1.08 14.43
CA GLU A 307 3.00 2.05 15.09
C GLU A 307 2.40 3.02 14.08
N GLU A 308 3.23 3.60 13.22
CA GLU A 308 2.81 4.59 12.23
C GLU A 308 1.84 3.97 11.20
N ILE A 309 2.17 2.79 10.64
CA ILE A 309 1.27 2.11 9.69
C ILE A 309 -0.05 1.71 10.34
N THR A 310 -0.04 1.29 11.60
CA THR A 310 -1.26 0.97 12.35
C THR A 310 -2.13 2.21 12.48
N GLN A 311 -1.55 3.36 12.88
CA GLN A 311 -2.30 4.60 12.99
C GLN A 311 -2.88 5.06 11.66
N MET A 312 -2.10 5.02 10.57
CA MET A 312 -2.58 5.36 9.23
C MET A 312 -3.79 4.49 8.82
N ILE A 313 -3.77 3.20 9.15
CA ILE A 313 -4.87 2.29 8.85
C ILE A 313 -6.09 2.59 9.73
N LEU A 314 -5.91 2.88 11.01
CA LEU A 314 -6.99 3.31 11.89
C LEU A 314 -7.64 4.60 11.39
N ASP A 315 -6.85 5.57 10.91
CA ASP A 315 -7.36 6.81 10.33
C ASP A 315 -8.24 6.55 9.10
N ILE A 316 -7.87 5.57 8.26
CA ILE A 316 -8.67 5.15 7.11
C ILE A 316 -9.98 4.51 7.57
N ILE A 317 -9.90 3.54 8.49
CA ILE A 317 -11.07 2.78 8.98
C ILE A 317 -12.06 3.69 9.73
N HIS A 318 -11.56 4.67 10.47
CA HIS A 318 -12.36 5.63 11.22
C HIS A 318 -12.73 6.87 10.40
N THR A 319 -12.59 6.84 9.08
CA THR A 319 -13.10 7.91 8.22
C THR A 319 -14.57 8.17 8.50
N ALA A 320 -14.95 9.44 8.62
CA ALA A 320 -16.32 9.85 8.88
C ALA A 320 -17.31 9.16 7.93
N PRO A 321 -18.41 8.56 8.43
CA PRO A 321 -19.30 7.73 7.62
C PRO A 321 -19.90 8.46 6.41
N ASP A 322 -20.15 9.77 6.50
CA ASP A 322 -20.64 10.60 5.42
C ASP A 322 -19.58 10.78 4.31
N ILE A 323 -18.32 10.98 4.66
CA ILE A 323 -17.20 11.04 3.70
C ILE A 323 -17.03 9.68 3.00
N ALA A 324 -17.07 8.59 3.75
CA ALA A 324 -16.99 7.25 3.17
C ALA A 324 -18.16 6.96 2.20
N ALA A 325 -19.39 7.34 2.58
CA ALA A 325 -20.58 7.18 1.74
C ALA A 325 -20.49 8.03 0.46
N LYS A 326 -20.10 9.30 0.55
CA LYS A 326 -19.92 10.19 -0.60
C LYS A 326 -18.82 9.68 -1.52
N THR A 327 -17.70 9.24 -0.96
CA THR A 327 -16.59 8.65 -1.74
C THR A 327 -17.05 7.41 -2.49
N ARG A 328 -17.83 6.53 -1.85
CA ARG A 328 -18.40 5.34 -2.47
C ARG A 328 -19.29 5.68 -3.65
N VAL A 329 -20.24 6.61 -3.48
CA VAL A 329 -21.14 7.08 -4.57
C VAL A 329 -20.31 7.62 -5.72
N LEU A 330 -19.36 8.49 -5.41
CA LEU A 330 -18.47 9.12 -6.38
C LEU A 330 -17.67 8.10 -7.22
N LEU A 331 -17.18 7.03 -6.62
CA LEU A 331 -16.43 6.00 -7.32
C LEU A 331 -17.33 4.99 -8.04
N ASN A 332 -18.51 4.68 -7.51
CA ASN A 332 -19.46 3.74 -8.13
C ASN A 332 -20.08 4.23 -9.44
N GLU A 333 -20.41 5.51 -9.53
CA GLU A 333 -20.90 6.11 -10.78
C GLU A 333 -19.88 6.04 -11.93
N GLY A 334 -18.61 5.71 -11.63
CA GLY A 334 -17.56 5.38 -12.60
C GLY A 334 -17.44 3.90 -12.94
N GLY A 335 -18.31 3.02 -12.38
CA GLY A 335 -18.26 1.58 -12.58
C GLY A 335 -17.18 0.87 -11.74
N GLY A 336 -16.59 1.53 -10.75
CA GLY A 336 -15.44 1.02 -10.00
C GLY A 336 -15.77 -0.01 -8.91
N PHE A 337 -16.96 0.03 -8.33
CA PHE A 337 -17.39 -0.84 -7.22
C PHE A 337 -18.82 -1.37 -7.46
N SER A 338 -19.14 -1.82 -8.68
CA SER A 338 -20.41 -2.54 -8.91
C SER A 338 -20.38 -3.87 -8.15
N LYS A 339 -21.48 -4.16 -7.45
CA LYS A 339 -21.72 -5.39 -6.69
C LYS A 339 -21.61 -6.63 -7.56
#